data_532d967d09a789288a52e4b05c7b8307
#
_entry.id   532d967d09a789288a52e4b05c7b8307
#
_cell.length_a   1.000
_cell.length_b   1.000
_cell.length_c   1.000
_cell.angle_alpha   90.00
_cell.angle_beta   90.00
_cell.angle_gamma   90.00
#
_symmetry.space_group_name_H-M   'P 1'
#
loop_
_entity.id
_entity.type
_entity.pdbx_description
1 polymer ?
#
loop_
_entity_poly.entity_id
_entity_poly.type
_entity_poly.pdbx_seq_one_letter_code
_entity_poly.pdbx_strand_id
1 'polypeptide(L)'
;MARNPTVSRASREDAATPEKVAWLTDPQHYPGRPRAVETIETHFAWVFLAGTRAYKLKKPLRQASMDYRTLERREHACREELRLNRRLAPDAYLRVLPLRRGRRGSLTLRRSSPTASRIVDWLVQMRRLEAARMLDRVIAAGDLRERDLDRIATRLASFFQRAERRPMSDGAYRARLRREIRRNAQELCAPDLGLRGRRVVEVARAQIDFLARHPRELSGRGGRLIDGHGDLRPEHVFLGTTSAGVCVIDCLEFDRDLRRLDPAEEIAFLALECTRLGAAGAADGLIARYRGAAGDPVPRALIHFYMSRRAALRAQISAWHLRDEEFAGEWREWKARAHSYLDDALRHAQHAEAASGHVAPQLLEPCVGCRIRDLDPRRTDCDA
;
A
#
# COMPACT_ATOMS: atom_id res chain seq x y z
N MET A 1 8.13 21.06 -21.56
CA MET A 1 7.58 21.85 -20.43
C MET A 1 6.29 21.17 -19.95
N ALA A 2 6.42 20.25 -19.00
CA ALA A 2 5.26 19.60 -18.37
C ALA A 2 4.91 20.41 -17.12
N ARG A 3 3.68 20.92 -17.08
CA ARG A 3 3.17 21.73 -15.97
C ARG A 3 3.07 20.86 -14.70
N ASN A 4 3.73 21.32 -13.63
CA ASN A 4 3.54 20.83 -12.27
C ASN A 4 2.02 20.69 -11.96
N PRO A 5 1.56 19.62 -11.31
CA PRO A 5 0.23 19.60 -10.76
C PRO A 5 0.19 20.51 -9.53
N THR A 6 -0.14 21.79 -9.77
CA THR A 6 -0.46 22.78 -8.75
C THR A 6 -1.61 22.22 -7.89
N VAL A 7 -1.43 22.23 -6.57
CA VAL A 7 -2.51 22.04 -5.60
C VAL A 7 -3.59 23.05 -5.95
N SER A 8 -4.72 22.57 -6.45
CA SER A 8 -5.84 23.39 -6.88
C SER A 8 -6.48 24.04 -5.64
N ARG A 9 -6.69 25.35 -5.71
CA ARG A 9 -7.37 26.18 -4.71
C ARG A 9 -8.68 25.53 -4.22
N ALA A 10 -8.78 25.39 -2.89
CA ALA A 10 -9.91 24.80 -2.20
C ALA A 10 -11.28 25.31 -2.68
N SER A 11 -12.18 24.39 -2.98
CA SER A 11 -13.58 24.70 -3.29
C SER A 11 -14.34 25.10 -2.02
N ARG A 12 -15.57 25.69 -2.14
CA ARG A 12 -16.43 25.98 -0.98
C ARG A 12 -16.73 24.75 -0.10
N GLU A 13 -16.56 23.54 -0.64
CA GLU A 13 -16.72 22.28 0.10
C GLU A 13 -15.51 21.98 1.00
N ASP A 14 -14.31 22.41 0.62
CA ASP A 14 -13.09 22.24 1.41
C ASP A 14 -13.12 23.13 2.66
N ALA A 15 -13.71 24.33 2.57
CA ALA A 15 -13.90 25.23 3.71
C ALA A 15 -14.82 24.65 4.81
N ALA A 16 -15.66 23.66 4.50
CA ALA A 16 -16.51 22.97 5.47
C ALA A 16 -15.83 21.74 6.11
N THR A 17 -14.62 21.38 5.70
CA THR A 17 -13.92 20.19 6.23
C THR A 17 -13.53 20.33 7.71
N PRO A 18 -12.96 21.45 8.19
CA PRO A 18 -12.65 21.63 9.63
C PRO A 18 -13.90 21.53 10.51
N GLU A 19 -15.05 22.06 10.06
CA GLU A 19 -16.32 21.94 10.78
C GLU A 19 -16.78 20.48 10.89
N LYS A 20 -16.65 19.69 9.81
CA LYS A 20 -17.00 18.27 9.82
C LYS A 20 -16.10 17.49 10.79
N VAL A 21 -14.81 17.76 10.76
CA VAL A 21 -13.81 17.11 11.65
C VAL A 21 -14.13 17.47 13.10
N ALA A 22 -14.30 18.76 13.43
CA ALA A 22 -14.66 19.22 14.77
C ALA A 22 -15.96 18.57 15.27
N TRP A 23 -16.98 18.46 14.41
CA TRP A 23 -18.24 17.80 14.76
C TRP A 23 -18.03 16.29 15.01
N LEU A 24 -17.20 15.60 14.19
CA LEU A 24 -16.92 14.18 14.34
C LEU A 24 -15.98 13.86 15.52
N THR A 25 -15.33 14.85 16.11
CA THR A 25 -14.52 14.68 17.32
C THR A 25 -15.36 14.70 18.61
N ASP A 26 -16.61 15.22 18.55
CA ASP A 26 -17.49 15.28 19.71
C ASP A 26 -18.18 13.93 19.97
N PRO A 27 -17.98 13.31 21.16
CA PRO A 27 -18.58 12.05 21.56
C PRO A 27 -20.13 12.04 21.54
N GLN A 28 -20.76 13.20 21.72
CA GLN A 28 -22.21 13.29 21.80
C GLN A 28 -22.91 12.95 20.49
N HIS A 29 -22.20 13.01 19.38
CA HIS A 29 -22.75 12.77 18.05
C HIS A 29 -22.83 11.28 17.67
N TYR A 30 -22.29 10.40 18.51
CA TYR A 30 -22.26 8.98 18.25
C TYR A 30 -23.28 8.19 19.05
N PRO A 31 -23.78 7.06 18.51
CA PRO A 31 -24.62 6.13 19.27
C PRO A 31 -23.89 5.64 20.53
N GLY A 32 -24.60 5.61 21.67
CA GLY A 32 -24.03 5.19 22.94
C GLY A 32 -23.15 6.24 23.63
N ARG A 33 -22.97 7.41 23.07
CA ARG A 33 -22.22 8.55 23.64
C ARG A 33 -20.95 8.09 24.36
N PRO A 34 -19.92 7.63 23.62
CA PRO A 34 -18.67 7.17 24.23
C PRO A 34 -18.04 8.28 25.07
N ARG A 35 -17.20 7.94 26.04
CA ARG A 35 -16.55 8.92 26.92
C ARG A 35 -15.63 9.90 26.16
N ALA A 36 -15.00 9.39 25.08
CA ALA A 36 -14.11 10.18 24.22
C ALA A 36 -14.12 9.61 22.81
N VAL A 37 -13.68 10.44 21.86
CA VAL A 37 -13.35 10.08 20.49
C VAL A 37 -11.87 10.33 20.29
N GLU A 38 -11.13 9.28 19.94
CA GLU A 38 -9.75 9.36 19.52
C GLU A 38 -9.74 9.65 18.01
N THR A 39 -9.03 10.68 17.59
CA THR A 39 -8.91 11.04 16.17
C THR A 39 -7.51 10.72 15.67
N ILE A 40 -7.43 9.92 14.60
CA ILE A 40 -6.20 9.59 13.90
C ILE A 40 -6.26 10.29 12.54
N GLU A 41 -5.32 11.18 12.30
CA GLU A 41 -5.16 11.81 11.00
C GLU A 41 -4.13 11.04 10.17
N THR A 42 -4.50 10.73 8.93
CA THR A 42 -3.61 10.14 7.94
C THR A 42 -3.49 11.08 6.75
N HIS A 43 -2.56 10.80 5.84
CA HIS A 43 -2.42 11.61 4.63
C HIS A 43 -3.74 11.73 3.82
N PHE A 44 -4.57 10.68 3.79
CA PHE A 44 -5.76 10.59 2.93
C PHE A 44 -7.10 10.62 3.66
N ALA A 45 -7.10 10.52 4.97
CA ALA A 45 -8.34 10.41 5.74
C ALA A 45 -8.16 10.80 7.21
N TRP A 46 -9.29 11.11 7.85
CA TRP A 46 -9.41 11.10 9.31
C TRP A 46 -10.16 9.84 9.75
N VAL A 47 -9.68 9.21 10.82
CA VAL A 47 -10.33 8.06 11.45
C VAL A 47 -10.73 8.43 12.87
N PHE A 48 -12.02 8.39 13.16
CA PHE A 48 -12.60 8.69 14.47
C PHE A 48 -12.95 7.39 15.19
N LEU A 49 -12.26 7.09 16.29
CA LEU A 49 -12.49 5.90 17.11
C LEU A 49 -13.46 6.26 18.24
N ALA A 50 -14.73 5.89 18.07
CA ALA A 50 -15.83 6.20 18.98
C ALA A 50 -16.39 4.93 19.60
N GLY A 51 -16.03 4.64 20.86
CA GLY A 51 -16.41 3.41 21.55
C GLY A 51 -15.91 2.15 20.83
N THR A 52 -16.85 1.26 20.43
CA THR A 52 -16.54 0.03 19.69
C THR A 52 -16.53 0.20 18.17
N ARG A 53 -16.60 1.42 17.67
CA ARG A 53 -16.68 1.75 16.24
C ARG A 53 -15.56 2.67 15.81
N ALA A 54 -15.20 2.56 14.53
CA ALA A 54 -14.34 3.48 13.82
C ALA A 54 -15.10 4.07 12.63
N TYR A 55 -14.84 5.35 12.33
CA TYR A 55 -15.47 6.09 11.23
C TYR A 55 -14.38 6.78 10.43
N LYS A 56 -14.21 6.39 9.17
CA LYS A 56 -13.17 6.94 8.28
C LYS A 56 -13.81 7.96 7.33
N LEU A 57 -13.31 9.20 7.38
CA LEU A 57 -13.69 10.31 6.51
C LEU A 57 -12.52 10.60 5.56
N LYS A 58 -12.77 10.53 4.25
CA LYS A 58 -11.73 10.81 3.25
C LYS A 58 -11.46 12.31 3.12
N LYS A 59 -10.18 12.70 3.02
CA LYS A 59 -9.77 14.08 2.75
C LYS A 59 -10.14 14.46 1.31
N PRO A 60 -10.63 15.68 1.04
CA PRO A 60 -11.00 16.15 -0.29
C PRO A 60 -9.77 16.57 -1.10
N LEU A 61 -8.87 15.63 -1.40
CA LEU A 61 -7.60 15.89 -2.07
C LEU A 61 -7.47 15.11 -3.39
N ARG A 62 -6.49 15.49 -4.20
CA ARG A 62 -6.07 14.75 -5.38
C ARG A 62 -4.58 14.48 -5.33
N GLN A 63 -4.21 13.19 -5.48
CA GLN A 63 -2.81 12.78 -5.58
C GLN A 63 -2.68 11.57 -6.52
N ALA A 64 -1.81 11.65 -7.50
CA ALA A 64 -1.59 10.62 -8.51
C ALA A 64 -2.92 10.12 -9.14
N SER A 65 -3.25 8.83 -9.01
CA SER A 65 -4.49 8.20 -9.50
C SER A 65 -5.70 8.44 -8.58
N MET A 66 -5.50 8.98 -7.38
CA MET A 66 -6.53 9.23 -6.38
C MET A 66 -7.13 10.63 -6.53
N ASP A 67 -8.46 10.73 -6.58
CA ASP A 67 -9.16 12.01 -6.63
C ASP A 67 -10.45 11.96 -5.77
N TYR A 68 -10.42 12.57 -4.59
CA TYR A 68 -11.53 12.64 -3.62
C TYR A 68 -12.14 14.04 -3.52
N ARG A 69 -11.88 14.95 -4.45
CA ARG A 69 -12.30 16.34 -4.37
C ARG A 69 -13.82 16.52 -4.40
N THR A 70 -14.57 15.68 -5.12
CA THR A 70 -16.03 15.83 -5.17
C THR A 70 -16.73 14.84 -4.24
N LEU A 71 -17.96 15.20 -3.83
CA LEU A 71 -18.80 14.37 -2.96
C LEU A 71 -19.09 13.00 -3.58
N GLU A 72 -19.37 12.94 -4.87
CA GLU A 72 -19.65 11.71 -5.62
C GLU A 72 -18.44 10.80 -5.66
N ARG A 73 -17.24 11.37 -5.84
CA ARG A 73 -15.99 10.58 -5.84
C ARG A 73 -15.68 10.02 -4.45
N ARG A 74 -15.94 10.79 -3.39
CA ARG A 74 -15.80 10.28 -2.02
C ARG A 74 -16.83 9.20 -1.71
N GLU A 75 -18.07 9.34 -2.18
CA GLU A 75 -19.09 8.28 -2.08
C GLU A 75 -18.61 7.00 -2.76
N HIS A 76 -18.20 7.11 -4.03
CA HIS A 76 -17.68 5.97 -4.81
C HIS A 76 -16.51 5.30 -4.08
N ALA A 77 -15.52 6.07 -3.64
CA ALA A 77 -14.37 5.56 -2.92
C ALA A 77 -14.74 4.87 -1.59
N CYS A 78 -15.68 5.41 -0.80
CA CYS A 78 -16.18 4.77 0.41
C CYS A 78 -16.90 3.44 0.11
N ARG A 79 -17.69 3.38 -0.97
CA ARG A 79 -18.37 2.14 -1.38
C ARG A 79 -17.38 1.08 -1.87
N GLU A 80 -16.38 1.48 -2.66
CA GLU A 80 -15.31 0.60 -3.12
C GLU A 80 -14.45 0.10 -1.96
N GLU A 81 -14.08 0.97 -1.02
CA GLU A 81 -13.36 0.58 0.19
C GLU A 81 -14.14 -0.46 0.99
N LEU A 82 -15.44 -0.24 1.21
CA LEU A 82 -16.31 -1.21 1.88
C LEU A 82 -16.35 -2.55 1.13
N ARG A 83 -16.55 -2.53 -0.19
CA ARG A 83 -16.66 -3.73 -1.03
C ARG A 83 -15.37 -4.54 -1.02
N LEU A 84 -14.24 -3.89 -1.21
CA LEU A 84 -12.92 -4.52 -1.32
C LEU A 84 -12.47 -5.12 0.01
N ASN A 85 -12.62 -4.36 1.08
CA ASN A 85 -12.15 -4.79 2.41
C ASN A 85 -13.03 -5.90 3.01
N ARG A 86 -14.30 -5.98 2.65
CA ARG A 86 -15.16 -7.11 3.06
C ARG A 86 -14.68 -8.47 2.55
N ARG A 87 -13.84 -8.53 1.53
CA ARG A 87 -13.24 -9.78 1.04
C ARG A 87 -12.36 -10.45 2.11
N LEU A 88 -11.67 -9.63 2.93
CA LEU A 88 -10.72 -10.08 3.96
C LEU A 88 -11.14 -9.74 5.39
N ALA A 89 -12.05 -8.78 5.56
CA ALA A 89 -12.50 -8.29 6.87
C ALA A 89 -14.02 -8.02 6.89
N PRO A 90 -14.89 -9.03 6.59
CA PRO A 90 -16.33 -8.83 6.46
C PRO A 90 -16.99 -8.30 7.75
N ASP A 91 -16.49 -8.73 8.90
CA ASP A 91 -17.01 -8.32 10.21
C ASP A 91 -16.48 -6.99 10.70
N ALA A 92 -15.38 -6.50 10.10
CA ALA A 92 -14.80 -5.21 10.44
C ALA A 92 -15.45 -4.07 9.65
N TYR A 93 -15.69 -4.24 8.35
CA TYR A 93 -16.27 -3.21 7.48
C TYR A 93 -17.79 -3.31 7.44
N LEU A 94 -18.47 -2.41 8.15
CA LEU A 94 -19.92 -2.53 8.42
C LEU A 94 -20.77 -1.91 7.32
N ARG A 95 -20.56 -0.61 7.01
CA ARG A 95 -21.37 0.11 6.02
C ARG A 95 -20.76 1.47 5.67
N VAL A 96 -21.30 2.08 4.61
CA VAL A 96 -21.09 3.49 4.29
C VAL A 96 -22.24 4.30 4.91
N LEU A 97 -21.89 5.41 5.55
CA LEU A 97 -22.83 6.32 6.20
C LEU A 97 -22.76 7.71 5.55
N PRO A 98 -23.90 8.34 5.22
CA PRO A 98 -23.92 9.74 4.83
C PRO A 98 -23.75 10.63 6.07
N LEU A 99 -22.90 11.65 5.98
CA LEU A 99 -22.92 12.82 6.84
C LEU A 99 -23.90 13.82 6.23
N ARG A 100 -24.93 14.20 6.96
CA ARG A 100 -25.99 15.06 6.47
C ARG A 100 -26.01 16.39 7.20
N ARG A 101 -26.41 17.45 6.50
CA ARG A 101 -26.64 18.78 7.07
C ARG A 101 -28.13 19.12 6.98
N GLY A 102 -28.75 19.36 8.10
CA GLY A 102 -30.15 19.81 8.20
C GLY A 102 -30.33 21.29 7.82
N ARG A 103 -31.59 21.74 7.70
CA ARG A 103 -31.94 23.13 7.33
C ARG A 103 -31.36 24.20 8.27
N ARG A 104 -31.21 23.88 9.57
CA ARG A 104 -30.61 24.78 10.58
C ARG A 104 -29.10 24.65 10.71
N GLY A 105 -28.42 23.98 9.75
CA GLY A 105 -26.96 23.81 9.74
C GLY A 105 -26.43 22.62 10.55
N SER A 106 -27.25 21.99 11.39
CA SER A 106 -26.83 20.86 12.23
C SER A 106 -26.39 19.63 11.41
N LEU A 107 -25.25 19.03 11.78
CA LEU A 107 -24.78 17.78 11.18
C LEU A 107 -25.39 16.55 11.84
N THR A 108 -25.49 15.44 11.11
CA THR A 108 -26.01 14.16 11.63
C THR A 108 -25.51 12.97 10.82
N LEU A 109 -25.27 11.83 11.51
CA LEU A 109 -24.97 10.52 10.92
C LEU A 109 -26.20 9.63 10.72
N ARG A 110 -27.39 10.14 10.92
CA ARG A 110 -28.64 9.34 10.75
C ARG A 110 -28.86 8.99 9.28
N ARG A 111 -29.15 7.71 8.99
CA ARG A 111 -29.41 7.20 7.63
C ARG A 111 -30.64 7.83 6.99
N SER A 112 -31.71 7.97 7.75
CA SER A 112 -32.94 8.62 7.36
C SER A 112 -33.11 9.89 8.18
N SER A 113 -33.32 11.01 7.53
CA SER A 113 -33.77 12.24 8.19
C SER A 113 -35.17 12.54 7.71
N PRO A 114 -36.13 12.75 8.61
CA PRO A 114 -37.52 13.02 8.23
C PRO A 114 -37.72 14.39 7.57
N THR A 115 -36.71 15.24 7.59
CA THR A 115 -36.75 16.59 7.01
C THR A 115 -35.65 16.79 5.98
N ALA A 116 -35.89 17.66 4.99
CA ALA A 116 -34.99 18.02 3.90
C ALA A 116 -33.56 18.33 4.39
N SER A 117 -32.73 17.30 4.46
CA SER A 117 -31.31 17.39 4.76
C SER A 117 -30.50 16.99 3.52
N ARG A 118 -29.42 17.73 3.24
CA ARG A 118 -28.50 17.40 2.15
C ARG A 118 -27.34 16.55 2.69
N ILE A 119 -26.83 15.64 1.88
CA ILE A 119 -25.59 14.93 2.16
C ILE A 119 -24.43 15.90 1.92
N VAL A 120 -23.51 15.98 2.87
CA VAL A 120 -22.33 16.86 2.81
C VAL A 120 -21.02 16.08 2.83
N ASP A 121 -21.05 14.78 3.22
CA ASP A 121 -19.94 13.85 3.09
C ASP A 121 -20.36 12.38 3.30
N TRP A 122 -19.39 11.46 3.18
CA TRP A 122 -19.55 10.04 3.34
C TRP A 122 -18.47 9.48 4.27
N LEU A 123 -18.85 8.53 5.13
CA LEU A 123 -17.94 7.83 6.03
C LEU A 123 -18.02 6.34 5.84
N VAL A 124 -16.90 5.65 5.98
CA VAL A 124 -16.87 4.19 6.16
C VAL A 124 -16.96 3.90 7.65
N GLN A 125 -18.03 3.22 8.07
CA GLN A 125 -18.19 2.75 9.45
C GLN A 125 -17.62 1.34 9.57
N MET A 126 -16.74 1.17 10.56
CA MET A 126 -16.05 -0.07 10.84
C MET A 126 -16.22 -0.46 12.32
N ARG A 127 -15.95 -1.72 12.66
CA ARG A 127 -15.68 -2.14 14.02
C ARG A 127 -14.31 -1.59 14.43
N ARG A 128 -14.18 -1.06 15.64
CA ARG A 128 -12.86 -0.72 16.19
C ARG A 128 -12.09 -2.01 16.45
N LEU A 129 -10.91 -2.13 15.88
CA LEU A 129 -9.97 -3.22 16.11
C LEU A 129 -9.01 -2.81 17.23
N GLU A 130 -8.58 -3.78 18.04
CA GLU A 130 -7.58 -3.56 19.08
C GLU A 130 -6.20 -3.37 18.44
N ALA A 131 -5.60 -2.19 18.60
CA ALA A 131 -4.31 -1.88 18.02
C ALA A 131 -3.20 -2.86 18.43
N ALA A 132 -3.20 -3.34 19.69
CA ALA A 132 -2.24 -4.30 20.20
C ALA A 132 -2.25 -5.66 19.46
N ARG A 133 -3.31 -5.95 18.71
CA ARG A 133 -3.44 -7.18 17.93
C ARG A 133 -3.15 -6.99 16.44
N MET A 134 -2.74 -5.82 16.02
CA MET A 134 -2.19 -5.62 14.68
C MET A 134 -0.81 -6.29 14.62
N LEU A 135 -0.49 -6.92 13.49
CA LEU A 135 0.69 -7.77 13.35
C LEU A 135 2.00 -7.01 13.64
N ASP A 136 2.10 -5.74 13.26
CA ASP A 136 3.25 -4.88 13.59
C ASP A 136 3.44 -4.74 15.10
N ARG A 137 2.35 -4.59 15.86
CA ARG A 137 2.37 -4.48 17.32
C ARG A 137 2.68 -5.80 18.00
N VAL A 138 2.13 -6.89 17.46
CA VAL A 138 2.41 -8.26 17.95
C VAL A 138 3.88 -8.63 17.70
N ILE A 139 4.46 -8.24 16.56
CA ILE A 139 5.90 -8.39 16.28
C ILE A 139 6.73 -7.57 17.27
N ALA A 140 6.39 -6.28 17.42
CA ALA A 140 7.13 -5.39 18.32
C ALA A 140 7.09 -5.83 19.79
N ALA A 141 6.01 -6.48 20.23
CA ALA A 141 5.88 -7.08 21.57
C ALA A 141 6.61 -8.42 21.73
N GLY A 142 7.09 -9.04 20.64
CA GLY A 142 7.67 -10.39 20.67
C GLY A 142 6.65 -11.52 20.86
N ASP A 143 5.36 -11.23 20.66
CA ASP A 143 4.24 -12.16 20.94
C ASP A 143 3.80 -12.99 19.72
N LEU A 144 4.48 -12.82 18.58
CA LEU A 144 4.13 -13.54 17.35
C LEU A 144 4.45 -15.05 17.48
N ARG A 145 3.46 -15.88 17.21
CA ARG A 145 3.56 -17.34 17.35
C ARG A 145 3.45 -18.02 15.99
N GLU A 146 4.02 -19.22 15.87
CA GLU A 146 3.97 -20.05 14.66
C GLU A 146 2.53 -20.25 14.15
N ARG A 147 1.59 -20.53 15.05
CA ARG A 147 0.16 -20.67 14.72
C ARG A 147 -0.46 -19.41 14.09
N ASP A 148 0.09 -18.23 14.39
CA ASP A 148 -0.42 -16.99 13.81
C ASP A 148 0.05 -16.87 12.36
N LEU A 149 1.26 -17.32 12.04
CA LEU A 149 1.76 -17.44 10.67
C LEU A 149 0.93 -18.43 9.84
N ASP A 150 0.55 -19.59 10.43
CA ASP A 150 -0.33 -20.57 9.78
C ASP A 150 -1.69 -19.95 9.45
N ARG A 151 -2.29 -19.21 10.38
CA ARG A 151 -3.58 -18.54 10.21
C ARG A 151 -3.52 -17.45 9.13
N ILE A 152 -2.45 -16.63 9.12
CA ILE A 152 -2.23 -15.58 8.12
C ILE A 152 -2.09 -16.23 6.73
N ALA A 153 -1.21 -17.21 6.58
CA ALA A 153 -0.95 -17.87 5.30
C ALA A 153 -2.20 -18.55 4.75
N THR A 154 -2.94 -19.30 5.58
CA THR A 154 -4.20 -19.95 5.21
C THR A 154 -5.26 -18.92 4.78
N ARG A 155 -5.41 -17.82 5.52
CA ARG A 155 -6.36 -16.75 5.20
C ARG A 155 -6.05 -16.10 3.86
N LEU A 156 -4.77 -15.78 3.63
CA LEU A 156 -4.31 -15.15 2.39
C LEU A 156 -4.39 -16.11 1.20
N ALA A 157 -3.95 -17.37 1.34
CA ALA A 157 -4.07 -18.37 0.28
C ALA A 157 -5.53 -18.56 -0.16
N SER A 158 -6.45 -18.70 0.82
CA SER A 158 -7.88 -18.80 0.56
C SER A 158 -8.46 -17.55 -0.13
N PHE A 159 -7.99 -16.35 0.22
CA PHE A 159 -8.37 -15.13 -0.45
C PHE A 159 -7.86 -15.11 -1.90
N PHE A 160 -6.59 -15.42 -2.13
CA PHE A 160 -5.98 -15.40 -3.47
C PHE A 160 -6.62 -16.41 -4.42
N GLN A 161 -7.03 -17.58 -3.92
CA GLN A 161 -7.76 -18.58 -4.70
C GLN A 161 -9.13 -18.07 -5.18
N ARG A 162 -9.85 -17.29 -4.36
CA ARG A 162 -11.17 -16.75 -4.66
C ARG A 162 -11.16 -15.38 -5.33
N ALA A 163 -10.01 -14.69 -5.33
CA ALA A 163 -9.90 -13.37 -5.92
C ALA A 163 -10.15 -13.40 -7.44
N GLU A 164 -10.73 -12.31 -7.95
CA GLU A 164 -10.97 -12.16 -9.38
C GLU A 164 -9.67 -12.28 -10.18
N ARG A 165 -9.65 -13.21 -11.13
CA ARG A 165 -8.49 -13.39 -12.01
C ARG A 165 -8.33 -12.23 -12.97
N ARG A 166 -7.09 -11.77 -13.15
CA ARG A 166 -6.70 -10.64 -13.98
C ARG A 166 -5.52 -10.99 -14.88
N PRO A 167 -5.58 -12.12 -15.63
CA PRO A 167 -4.44 -12.65 -16.34
C PRO A 167 -3.92 -11.72 -17.44
N MET A 168 -2.67 -11.92 -17.80
CA MET A 168 -2.02 -11.39 -19.00
C MET A 168 -0.95 -12.41 -19.45
N SER A 169 -0.44 -12.26 -20.67
CA SER A 169 0.70 -13.09 -21.09
C SER A 169 1.95 -12.76 -20.30
N ASP A 170 2.86 -13.72 -20.12
CA ASP A 170 4.13 -13.50 -19.42
C ASP A 170 4.97 -12.39 -20.06
N GLY A 171 4.91 -12.26 -21.39
CA GLY A 171 5.56 -11.17 -22.12
C GLY A 171 4.99 -9.81 -21.75
N ALA A 172 3.66 -9.69 -21.71
CA ALA A 172 2.98 -8.46 -21.29
C ALA A 172 3.25 -8.14 -19.82
N TYR A 173 3.31 -9.15 -18.96
CA TYR A 173 3.62 -8.98 -17.53
C TYR A 173 5.06 -8.46 -17.36
N ARG A 174 6.06 -9.08 -17.97
CA ARG A 174 7.44 -8.58 -17.93
C ARG A 174 7.57 -7.16 -18.46
N ALA A 175 6.89 -6.84 -19.56
CA ALA A 175 6.88 -5.49 -20.12
C ALA A 175 6.24 -4.47 -19.16
N ARG A 176 5.17 -4.85 -18.46
CA ARG A 176 4.54 -4.05 -17.42
C ARG A 176 5.52 -3.78 -16.27
N LEU A 177 6.12 -4.84 -15.70
CA LEU A 177 7.10 -4.72 -14.61
C LEU A 177 8.25 -3.78 -14.99
N ARG A 178 8.79 -3.93 -16.21
CA ARG A 178 9.86 -3.06 -16.72
C ARG A 178 9.43 -1.58 -16.81
N ARG A 179 8.20 -1.30 -17.27
CA ARG A 179 7.67 0.07 -17.31
C ARG A 179 7.50 0.65 -15.89
N GLU A 180 6.99 -0.14 -14.95
CA GLU A 180 6.80 0.29 -13.56
C GLU A 180 8.14 0.59 -12.87
N ILE A 181 9.17 -0.25 -13.08
CA ILE A 181 10.52 -0.02 -12.57
C ILE A 181 11.10 1.29 -13.12
N ARG A 182 10.99 1.52 -14.42
CA ARG A 182 11.47 2.76 -15.05
C ARG A 182 10.75 3.99 -14.52
N ARG A 183 9.43 3.92 -14.39
CA ARG A 183 8.62 5.04 -13.86
C ARG A 183 8.99 5.35 -12.41
N ASN A 184 9.16 4.31 -11.59
CA ASN A 184 9.61 4.45 -10.20
C ASN A 184 10.98 5.15 -10.13
N ALA A 185 11.95 4.70 -10.94
CA ALA A 185 13.27 5.30 -10.98
C ALA A 185 13.24 6.77 -11.45
N GLN A 186 12.44 7.08 -12.48
CA GLN A 186 12.27 8.45 -12.97
C GLN A 186 11.72 9.37 -11.88
N GLU A 187 10.73 8.91 -11.14
CA GLU A 187 10.12 9.66 -10.05
C GLU A 187 11.11 9.89 -8.90
N LEU A 188 11.84 8.84 -8.48
CA LEU A 188 12.83 8.91 -7.39
C LEU A 188 14.07 9.74 -7.74
N CYS A 189 14.40 9.89 -9.03
CA CYS A 189 15.50 10.74 -9.49
C CYS A 189 15.08 12.20 -9.72
N ALA A 190 13.83 12.58 -9.39
CA ALA A 190 13.39 13.96 -9.49
C ALA A 190 14.26 14.86 -8.60
N PRO A 191 14.80 16.00 -9.12
CA PRO A 191 15.77 16.81 -8.39
C PRO A 191 15.26 17.39 -7.07
N ASP A 192 13.98 17.67 -7.00
CA ASP A 192 13.27 18.21 -5.82
C ASP A 192 13.26 17.25 -4.63
N LEU A 193 13.39 15.93 -4.85
CA LEU A 193 13.45 14.93 -3.79
C LEU A 193 14.84 14.85 -3.12
N GLY A 194 15.90 15.30 -3.79
CA GLY A 194 17.26 15.31 -3.25
C GLY A 194 17.77 13.94 -2.79
N LEU A 195 17.31 12.85 -3.41
CA LEU A 195 17.74 11.49 -3.13
C LEU A 195 19.07 11.16 -3.85
N ARG A 196 19.73 10.08 -3.42
CA ARG A 196 20.96 9.59 -4.05
C ARG A 196 20.63 8.94 -5.41
N GLY A 197 20.60 9.71 -6.50
CA GLY A 197 20.23 9.25 -7.84
C GLY A 197 21.01 8.02 -8.31
N ARG A 198 22.34 7.92 -8.00
CA ARG A 198 23.14 6.73 -8.28
C ARG A 198 22.53 5.46 -7.68
N ARG A 199 22.09 5.50 -6.41
CA ARG A 199 21.46 4.33 -5.75
C ARG A 199 20.15 3.94 -6.44
N VAL A 200 19.35 4.92 -6.85
CA VAL A 200 18.08 4.66 -7.58
C VAL A 200 18.36 3.96 -8.92
N VAL A 201 19.36 4.41 -9.66
CA VAL A 201 19.77 3.81 -10.95
C VAL A 201 20.31 2.39 -10.75
N GLU A 202 21.13 2.16 -9.71
CA GLU A 202 21.64 0.82 -9.36
C GLU A 202 20.49 -0.18 -9.10
N VAL A 203 19.52 0.21 -8.29
CA VAL A 203 18.32 -0.61 -7.99
C VAL A 203 17.54 -0.91 -9.27
N ALA A 204 17.22 0.11 -10.07
CA ALA A 204 16.43 -0.06 -11.28
C ALA A 204 17.14 -0.95 -12.31
N ARG A 205 18.47 -0.78 -12.46
CA ARG A 205 19.29 -1.61 -13.35
C ARG A 205 19.26 -3.06 -12.90
N ALA A 206 19.55 -3.34 -11.63
CA ALA A 206 19.53 -4.71 -11.09
C ALA A 206 18.17 -5.39 -11.31
N GLN A 207 17.07 -4.67 -11.10
CA GLN A 207 15.71 -5.18 -11.34
C GLN A 207 15.43 -5.44 -12.84
N ILE A 208 15.86 -4.56 -13.73
CA ILE A 208 15.68 -4.72 -15.19
C ILE A 208 16.52 -5.88 -15.71
N ASP A 209 17.76 -6.00 -15.22
CA ASP A 209 18.68 -7.07 -15.59
C ASP A 209 18.14 -8.43 -15.15
N PHE A 210 17.57 -8.53 -13.95
CA PHE A 210 16.88 -9.75 -13.49
C PHE A 210 15.76 -10.15 -14.45
N LEU A 211 14.90 -9.21 -14.88
CA LEU A 211 13.84 -9.50 -15.83
C LEU A 211 14.34 -9.94 -17.20
N ALA A 212 15.53 -9.51 -17.62
CA ALA A 212 16.15 -9.87 -18.89
C ALA A 212 16.83 -11.23 -18.82
N ARG A 213 17.57 -11.49 -17.74
CA ARG A 213 18.40 -12.72 -17.60
C ARG A 213 17.62 -13.93 -17.11
N HIS A 214 16.55 -13.71 -16.32
CA HIS A 214 15.79 -14.78 -15.68
C HIS A 214 14.31 -14.85 -16.10
N PRO A 215 13.98 -14.88 -17.41
CA PRO A 215 12.58 -14.91 -17.88
C PRO A 215 11.83 -16.17 -17.40
N ARG A 216 12.55 -17.26 -17.11
CA ARG A 216 11.96 -18.53 -16.63
C ARG A 216 11.38 -18.39 -15.23
N GLU A 217 11.94 -17.53 -14.38
CA GLU A 217 11.43 -17.26 -13.02
C GLU A 217 10.01 -16.66 -13.02
N LEU A 218 9.65 -15.96 -14.11
CA LEU A 218 8.34 -15.37 -14.31
C LEU A 218 7.42 -16.23 -15.21
N SER A 219 7.83 -17.46 -15.57
CA SER A 219 7.01 -18.34 -16.41
C SER A 219 5.69 -18.69 -15.72
N GLY A 220 4.57 -18.51 -16.41
CA GLY A 220 3.22 -18.75 -15.89
C GLY A 220 2.71 -17.70 -14.89
N ARG A 221 3.54 -16.71 -14.49
CA ARG A 221 3.14 -15.73 -13.46
C ARG A 221 2.10 -14.71 -13.97
N GLY A 222 2.16 -14.35 -15.26
CA GLY A 222 1.15 -13.50 -15.89
C GLY A 222 -0.27 -14.10 -15.80
N GLY A 223 -0.40 -15.42 -15.88
CA GLY A 223 -1.67 -16.13 -15.70
C GLY A 223 -2.19 -16.17 -14.26
N ARG A 224 -1.33 -15.89 -13.27
CA ARG A 224 -1.70 -15.91 -11.84
C ARG A 224 -2.17 -14.57 -11.30
N LEU A 225 -2.12 -13.49 -12.08
CA LEU A 225 -2.52 -12.16 -11.60
C LEU A 225 -3.98 -12.14 -11.16
N ILE A 226 -4.22 -11.46 -10.03
CA ILE A 226 -5.52 -11.32 -9.38
C ILE A 226 -5.84 -9.86 -9.08
N ASP A 227 -7.09 -9.56 -8.73
CA ASP A 227 -7.48 -8.33 -8.02
C ASP A 227 -7.16 -8.51 -6.52
N GLY A 228 -5.93 -8.21 -6.14
CA GLY A 228 -5.38 -8.42 -4.82
C GLY A 228 -5.77 -7.36 -3.78
N HIS A 229 -4.93 -7.21 -2.75
CA HIS A 229 -5.03 -6.18 -1.71
C HIS A 229 -4.31 -4.88 -2.12
N GLY A 230 -3.10 -4.99 -2.64
CA GLY A 230 -2.28 -3.89 -3.14
C GLY A 230 -1.36 -3.25 -2.11
N ASP A 231 -1.74 -3.24 -0.82
CA ASP A 231 -0.94 -2.69 0.28
C ASP A 231 -0.92 -3.65 1.48
N LEU A 232 -0.51 -4.90 1.24
CA LEU A 232 -0.48 -5.94 2.27
C LEU A 232 0.75 -5.76 3.18
N ARG A 233 0.53 -5.15 4.37
CA ARG A 233 1.57 -4.81 5.34
C ARG A 233 1.18 -5.25 6.76
N PRO A 234 2.13 -5.41 7.70
CA PRO A 234 1.85 -5.85 9.07
C PRO A 234 0.81 -5.00 9.80
N GLU A 235 0.83 -3.67 9.65
CA GLU A 235 -0.15 -2.76 10.26
C GLU A 235 -1.56 -2.90 9.70
N HIS A 236 -1.75 -3.65 8.62
CA HIS A 236 -3.06 -3.95 8.03
C HIS A 236 -3.56 -5.36 8.36
N VAL A 237 -2.75 -6.17 9.03
CA VAL A 237 -3.10 -7.55 9.42
C VAL A 237 -3.48 -7.60 10.90
N PHE A 238 -4.73 -7.93 11.18
CA PHE A 238 -5.27 -8.06 12.53
C PHE A 238 -5.39 -9.53 12.94
N LEU A 239 -4.85 -9.87 14.11
CA LEU A 239 -4.88 -11.21 14.69
C LEU A 239 -6.03 -11.33 15.71
N GLY A 240 -7.24 -11.62 15.22
CA GLY A 240 -8.41 -11.78 16.05
C GLY A 240 -8.37 -12.99 16.99
N THR A 241 -9.08 -12.89 18.12
CA THR A 241 -9.21 -13.97 19.12
C THR A 241 -10.38 -14.92 18.80
N THR A 242 -11.31 -14.49 17.94
CA THR A 242 -12.53 -15.24 17.59
C THR A 242 -12.31 -16.18 16.40
N SER A 243 -13.30 -17.03 16.12
CA SER A 243 -13.34 -17.93 14.96
C SER A 243 -13.17 -17.23 13.60
N ALA A 244 -13.45 -15.93 13.51
CA ALA A 244 -13.15 -15.10 12.33
C ALA A 244 -11.64 -14.97 12.05
N GLY A 245 -10.80 -15.24 13.06
CA GLY A 245 -9.37 -15.44 12.90
C GLY A 245 -8.61 -14.18 12.49
N VAL A 246 -8.01 -14.21 11.29
CA VAL A 246 -7.21 -13.12 10.73
C VAL A 246 -8.10 -12.23 9.86
N CYS A 247 -8.04 -10.91 10.08
CA CYS A 247 -8.61 -9.90 9.18
C CYS A 247 -7.48 -9.12 8.51
N VAL A 248 -7.68 -8.68 7.27
CA VAL A 248 -6.79 -7.74 6.61
C VAL A 248 -7.61 -6.55 6.14
N ILE A 249 -7.15 -5.36 6.48
CA ILE A 249 -7.83 -4.08 6.26
C ILE A 249 -7.03 -3.16 5.35
N ASP A 250 -7.65 -2.07 4.92
CA ASP A 250 -7.04 -0.99 4.13
C ASP A 250 -6.50 -1.43 2.76
N CYS A 251 -7.31 -2.26 2.08
CA CYS A 251 -7.11 -2.60 0.68
C CYS A 251 -7.20 -1.32 -0.18
N LEU A 252 -6.30 -1.15 -1.14
CA LEU A 252 -6.30 -0.01 -2.05
C LEU A 252 -7.60 0.04 -2.85
N GLU A 253 -8.41 1.10 -2.69
CA GLU A 253 -9.69 1.24 -3.40
C GLU A 253 -9.61 2.11 -4.66
N PHE A 254 -8.66 3.03 -4.72
CA PHE A 254 -8.61 4.12 -5.71
C PHE A 254 -8.01 3.73 -7.07
N ASP A 255 -7.26 2.62 -7.14
CA ASP A 255 -6.63 2.20 -8.38
C ASP A 255 -6.66 0.67 -8.52
N ARG A 256 -7.40 0.20 -9.55
CA ARG A 256 -7.55 -1.21 -9.83
C ARG A 256 -6.30 -1.84 -10.42
N ASP A 257 -5.50 -1.07 -11.13
CA ASP A 257 -4.26 -1.58 -11.73
C ASP A 257 -3.17 -1.80 -10.67
N LEU A 258 -3.17 -1.01 -9.60
CA LEU A 258 -2.27 -1.22 -8.45
C LEU A 258 -2.61 -2.50 -7.67
N ARG A 259 -3.85 -3.00 -7.76
CA ARG A 259 -4.26 -4.28 -7.17
C ARG A 259 -4.11 -5.47 -8.10
N ARG A 260 -3.82 -5.24 -9.40
CA ARG A 260 -3.58 -6.33 -10.35
C ARG A 260 -2.19 -6.92 -10.13
N LEU A 261 -2.09 -7.89 -9.25
CA LEU A 261 -0.85 -8.39 -8.68
C LEU A 261 -0.76 -9.92 -8.75
N ASP A 262 0.47 -10.39 -8.74
CA ASP A 262 0.78 -11.79 -8.44
C ASP A 262 0.60 -12.01 -6.92
N PRO A 263 -0.13 -13.06 -6.47
CA PRO A 263 -0.22 -13.42 -5.06
C PRO A 263 1.13 -13.52 -4.35
N ALA A 264 2.16 -14.02 -5.04
CA ALA A 264 3.51 -14.11 -4.51
C ALA A 264 4.13 -12.72 -4.24
N GLU A 265 3.77 -11.69 -5.02
CA GLU A 265 4.21 -10.32 -4.77
C GLU A 265 3.56 -9.71 -3.51
N GLU A 266 2.31 -10.06 -3.22
CA GLU A 266 1.63 -9.66 -1.99
C GLU A 266 2.32 -10.26 -0.75
N ILE A 267 2.63 -11.56 -0.81
CA ILE A 267 3.34 -12.25 0.27
C ILE A 267 4.76 -11.70 0.43
N ALA A 268 5.48 -11.47 -0.67
CA ALA A 268 6.80 -10.86 -0.65
C ALA A 268 6.78 -9.48 0.02
N PHE A 269 5.72 -8.69 -0.22
CA PHE A 269 5.58 -7.39 0.42
C PHE A 269 5.38 -7.51 1.93
N LEU A 270 4.46 -8.37 2.38
CA LEU A 270 4.25 -8.62 3.81
C LEU A 270 5.53 -9.12 4.48
N ALA A 271 6.25 -10.04 3.84
CA ALA A 271 7.51 -10.60 4.35
C ALA A 271 8.62 -9.53 4.43
N LEU A 272 8.74 -8.66 3.43
CA LEU A 272 9.65 -7.51 3.46
C LEU A 272 9.42 -6.65 4.70
N GLU A 273 8.17 -6.25 4.94
CA GLU A 273 7.84 -5.37 6.06
C GLU A 273 8.01 -6.09 7.43
N CYS A 274 7.71 -7.39 7.52
CA CYS A 274 8.02 -8.17 8.72
C CYS A 274 9.53 -8.21 8.98
N THR A 275 10.36 -8.39 7.95
CA THR A 275 11.83 -8.35 8.07
C THR A 275 12.31 -6.98 8.57
N ARG A 276 11.75 -5.90 8.08
CA ARG A 276 12.07 -4.54 8.52
C ARG A 276 11.70 -4.27 9.98
N LEU A 277 10.68 -4.95 10.49
CA LEU A 277 10.31 -4.95 11.91
C LEU A 277 11.18 -5.88 12.77
N GLY A 278 12.24 -6.48 12.22
CA GLY A 278 13.13 -7.38 12.95
C GLY A 278 12.69 -8.84 13.00
N ALA A 279 11.59 -9.19 12.31
CA ALA A 279 11.01 -10.54 12.33
C ALA A 279 11.34 -11.34 11.05
N ALA A 280 12.64 -11.47 10.70
CA ALA A 280 13.07 -12.17 9.49
C ALA A 280 12.65 -13.66 9.49
N GLY A 281 12.72 -14.35 10.63
CA GLY A 281 12.24 -15.74 10.75
C GLY A 281 10.73 -15.86 10.46
N ALA A 282 9.93 -14.88 10.88
CA ALA A 282 8.52 -14.86 10.57
C ALA A 282 8.26 -14.63 9.07
N ALA A 283 9.07 -13.78 8.42
CA ALA A 283 8.99 -13.56 6.99
C ALA A 283 9.25 -14.84 6.18
N ASP A 284 10.32 -15.57 6.50
CA ASP A 284 10.64 -16.86 5.89
C ASP A 284 9.55 -17.92 6.16
N GLY A 285 9.07 -17.98 7.41
CA GLY A 285 7.98 -18.84 7.83
C GLY A 285 6.68 -18.57 7.07
N LEU A 286 6.35 -17.30 6.80
CA LEU A 286 5.17 -16.91 6.05
C LEU A 286 5.25 -17.35 4.58
N ILE A 287 6.40 -17.13 3.95
CA ILE A 287 6.64 -17.55 2.56
C ILE A 287 6.51 -19.08 2.42
N ALA A 288 7.12 -19.83 3.35
CA ALA A 288 7.06 -21.30 3.34
C ALA A 288 5.61 -21.81 3.47
N ARG A 289 4.84 -21.24 4.41
CA ARG A 289 3.44 -21.60 4.64
C ARG A 289 2.54 -21.23 3.47
N TYR A 290 2.76 -20.05 2.89
CA TYR A 290 2.03 -19.65 1.69
C TYR A 290 2.23 -20.64 0.55
N ARG A 291 3.49 -21.05 0.27
CA ARG A 291 3.78 -22.04 -0.78
C ARG A 291 2.96 -23.33 -0.59
N GLY A 292 2.92 -23.85 0.64
CA GLY A 292 2.14 -25.03 0.97
C GLY A 292 0.63 -24.80 0.85
N ALA A 293 0.11 -23.75 1.47
CA ALA A 293 -1.32 -23.48 1.52
C ALA A 293 -1.94 -23.08 0.16
N ALA A 294 -1.16 -22.39 -0.68
CA ALA A 294 -1.61 -21.94 -2.01
C ALA A 294 -1.28 -22.94 -3.14
N GLY A 295 -0.47 -23.96 -2.88
CA GLY A 295 0.08 -24.83 -3.93
C GLY A 295 0.89 -24.04 -4.97
N ASP A 296 1.60 -23.00 -4.53
CA ASP A 296 2.37 -22.11 -5.40
C ASP A 296 3.88 -22.26 -5.14
N PRO A 297 4.60 -23.05 -5.94
CA PRO A 297 6.03 -23.28 -5.78
C PRO A 297 6.86 -22.08 -6.30
N VAL A 298 6.49 -20.87 -5.88
CA VAL A 298 7.17 -19.65 -6.33
C VAL A 298 8.67 -19.71 -6.02
N PRO A 299 9.55 -19.46 -7.01
CA PRO A 299 11.00 -19.50 -6.80
C PRO A 299 11.48 -18.47 -5.78
N ARG A 300 12.52 -18.81 -5.00
CA ARG A 300 13.10 -17.89 -4.02
C ARG A 300 13.64 -16.62 -4.68
N ALA A 301 14.26 -16.77 -5.84
CA ALA A 301 14.74 -15.64 -6.64
C ALA A 301 13.62 -14.65 -6.97
N LEU A 302 12.44 -15.14 -7.37
CA LEU A 302 11.29 -14.31 -7.69
C LEU A 302 10.70 -13.61 -6.44
N ILE A 303 10.68 -14.26 -5.29
CA ILE A 303 10.29 -13.62 -4.03
C ILE A 303 11.20 -12.42 -3.72
N HIS A 304 12.52 -12.59 -3.81
CA HIS A 304 13.45 -11.49 -3.59
C HIS A 304 13.32 -10.38 -4.63
N PHE A 305 13.06 -10.73 -5.89
CA PHE A 305 12.77 -9.73 -6.92
C PHE A 305 11.53 -8.89 -6.57
N TYR A 306 10.45 -9.54 -6.10
CA TYR A 306 9.25 -8.81 -5.66
C TYR A 306 9.51 -7.97 -4.41
N MET A 307 10.27 -8.46 -3.43
CA MET A 307 10.69 -7.66 -2.27
C MET A 307 11.47 -6.42 -2.71
N SER A 308 12.42 -6.56 -3.66
CA SER A 308 13.16 -5.44 -4.22
C SER A 308 12.24 -4.38 -4.85
N ARG A 309 11.27 -4.82 -5.65
CA ARG A 309 10.30 -3.90 -6.28
C ARG A 309 9.42 -3.20 -5.24
N ARG A 310 8.94 -3.93 -4.25
CA ARG A 310 8.10 -3.35 -3.19
C ARG A 310 8.88 -2.37 -2.31
N ALA A 311 10.13 -2.65 -2.02
CA ALA A 311 11.02 -1.71 -1.33
C ALA A 311 11.22 -0.42 -2.16
N ALA A 312 11.48 -0.52 -3.47
CA ALA A 312 11.60 0.65 -4.34
C ALA A 312 10.29 1.47 -4.40
N LEU A 313 9.12 0.82 -4.42
CA LEU A 313 7.83 1.51 -4.34
C LEU A 313 7.66 2.21 -2.98
N ARG A 314 8.04 1.58 -1.88
CA ARG A 314 8.00 2.19 -0.54
C ARG A 314 8.95 3.38 -0.41
N ALA A 315 10.13 3.30 -1.05
CA ALA A 315 11.03 4.45 -1.15
C ALA A 315 10.34 5.64 -1.85
N GLN A 316 9.63 5.39 -2.95
CA GLN A 316 8.89 6.43 -3.68
C GLN A 316 7.78 7.04 -2.83
N ILE A 317 6.97 6.21 -2.14
CA ILE A 317 5.90 6.71 -1.25
C ILE A 317 6.50 7.55 -0.12
N SER A 318 7.62 7.11 0.49
CA SER A 318 8.30 7.89 1.52
C SER A 318 8.85 9.21 0.97
N ALA A 319 9.36 9.21 -0.25
CA ALA A 319 9.87 10.41 -0.89
C ALA A 319 8.76 11.42 -1.27
N TRP A 320 7.54 10.99 -1.54
CA TRP A 320 6.43 11.90 -1.81
C TRP A 320 6.11 12.83 -0.63
N HIS A 321 6.31 12.38 0.62
CA HIS A 321 6.15 13.23 1.80
C HIS A 321 7.14 14.41 1.85
N LEU A 322 8.25 14.35 1.08
CA LEU A 322 9.19 15.47 0.96
C LEU A 322 8.61 16.66 0.15
N ARG A 323 7.52 16.43 -0.60
CA ARG A 323 6.81 17.46 -1.38
C ARG A 323 5.61 18.03 -0.64
N ASP A 324 5.31 17.51 0.53
CA ASP A 324 4.12 17.85 1.29
C ASP A 324 4.49 18.80 2.44
N GLU A 325 3.96 20.03 2.39
CA GLU A 325 4.22 21.05 3.40
C GLU A 325 3.74 20.63 4.80
N GLU A 326 2.71 19.79 4.88
CA GLU A 326 2.22 19.21 6.16
C GLU A 326 3.31 18.45 6.91
N PHE A 327 4.26 17.82 6.19
CA PHE A 327 5.36 17.04 6.74
C PHE A 327 6.72 17.76 6.73
N ALA A 328 6.74 19.08 6.54
CA ALA A 328 7.99 19.86 6.45
C ALA A 328 8.91 19.69 7.67
N GLY A 329 8.35 19.47 8.87
CA GLY A 329 9.11 19.17 10.09
C GLY A 329 9.78 17.80 10.12
N GLU A 330 9.29 16.84 9.33
CA GLU A 330 9.72 15.42 9.35
C GLU A 330 10.52 15.03 8.09
N TRP A 331 10.86 15.97 7.22
CA TRP A 331 11.48 15.66 5.92
C TRP A 331 12.79 14.85 6.05
N ARG A 332 13.57 15.02 7.15
CA ARG A 332 14.79 14.24 7.40
C ARG A 332 14.48 12.77 7.62
N GLU A 333 13.43 12.48 8.38
CA GLU A 333 12.97 11.12 8.67
C GLU A 333 12.42 10.44 7.43
N TRP A 334 11.59 11.14 6.66
CA TRP A 334 11.06 10.64 5.41
C TRP A 334 12.16 10.36 4.38
N LYS A 335 13.17 11.24 4.30
CA LYS A 335 14.34 11.05 3.44
C LYS A 335 15.18 9.86 3.87
N ALA A 336 15.46 9.71 5.17
CA ALA A 336 16.16 8.56 5.73
C ALA A 336 15.41 7.26 5.46
N ARG A 337 14.08 7.27 5.63
CA ARG A 337 13.21 6.13 5.32
C ARG A 337 13.27 5.75 3.83
N ALA A 338 13.23 6.73 2.94
CA ALA A 338 13.36 6.48 1.50
C ALA A 338 14.71 5.84 1.16
N HIS A 339 15.82 6.32 1.71
CA HIS A 339 17.15 5.72 1.54
C HIS A 339 17.23 4.30 2.09
N SER A 340 16.69 4.04 3.29
CA SER A 340 16.64 2.72 3.90
C SER A 340 15.89 1.71 3.00
N TYR A 341 14.76 2.12 2.41
CA TYR A 341 14.05 1.28 1.45
C TYR A 341 14.81 1.05 0.14
N LEU A 342 15.59 2.04 -0.34
CA LEU A 342 16.46 1.84 -1.51
C LEU A 342 17.60 0.86 -1.22
N ASP A 343 18.14 0.86 0.00
CA ASP A 343 19.16 -0.10 0.41
C ASP A 343 18.56 -1.52 0.52
N ASP A 344 17.35 -1.65 1.04
CA ASP A 344 16.61 -2.92 1.03
C ASP A 344 16.33 -3.40 -0.41
N ALA A 345 15.91 -2.49 -1.29
CA ALA A 345 15.64 -2.80 -2.69
C ALA A 345 16.87 -3.36 -3.40
N LEU A 346 18.04 -2.75 -3.19
CA LEU A 346 19.28 -3.23 -3.79
C LEU A 346 19.69 -4.60 -3.20
N ARG A 347 19.66 -4.75 -1.88
CA ARG A 347 19.98 -6.02 -1.19
C ARG A 347 19.11 -7.16 -1.72
N HIS A 348 17.81 -6.95 -1.83
CA HIS A 348 16.90 -7.96 -2.35
C HIS A 348 17.09 -8.24 -3.84
N ALA A 349 17.47 -7.25 -4.66
CA ALA A 349 17.84 -7.48 -6.06
C ALA A 349 19.09 -8.38 -6.16
N GLN A 350 20.09 -8.15 -5.30
CA GLN A 350 21.30 -9.01 -5.23
C GLN A 350 20.94 -10.44 -4.76
N HIS A 351 20.07 -10.59 -3.77
CA HIS A 351 19.60 -11.90 -3.32
C HIS A 351 18.79 -12.63 -4.40
N ALA A 352 18.02 -11.91 -5.22
CA ALA A 352 17.30 -12.51 -6.34
C ALA A 352 18.27 -13.09 -7.36
N GLU A 353 19.32 -12.37 -7.69
CA GLU A 353 20.35 -12.83 -8.62
C GLU A 353 21.09 -14.04 -8.07
N ALA A 354 21.56 -14.00 -6.82
CA ALA A 354 22.24 -15.11 -6.17
C ALA A 354 21.37 -16.37 -6.08
N ALA A 355 20.07 -16.23 -5.81
CA ALA A 355 19.14 -17.35 -5.70
C ALA A 355 18.76 -17.98 -7.05
N SER A 356 19.03 -17.29 -8.18
CA SER A 356 18.79 -17.82 -9.53
C SER A 356 19.89 -18.79 -10.02
N GLY A 357 20.91 -19.06 -9.20
CA GLY A 357 22.01 -19.97 -9.52
C GLY A 357 23.09 -19.39 -10.44
N HIS A 358 23.03 -18.08 -10.75
CA HIS A 358 24.07 -17.38 -11.48
C HIS A 358 24.96 -16.63 -10.49
N VAL A 359 26.28 -16.84 -10.61
CA VAL A 359 27.26 -15.99 -9.94
C VAL A 359 27.08 -14.57 -10.49
N ALA A 360 26.75 -13.64 -9.61
CA ALA A 360 26.65 -12.25 -10.02
C ALA A 360 27.95 -11.83 -10.70
N PRO A 361 27.93 -11.34 -11.94
CA PRO A 361 29.12 -10.67 -12.46
C PRO A 361 29.46 -9.57 -11.46
N GLN A 362 30.74 -9.46 -11.10
CA GLN A 362 31.23 -8.33 -10.29
C GLN A 362 30.60 -7.09 -10.87
N LEU A 363 29.83 -6.36 -10.03
CA LEU A 363 29.21 -5.12 -10.44
C LEU A 363 30.32 -4.27 -11.06
N LEU A 364 30.31 -4.15 -12.39
CA LEU A 364 31.20 -3.22 -13.09
C LEU A 364 31.08 -1.90 -12.36
N GLU A 365 32.22 -1.29 -12.04
CA GLU A 365 32.23 0.01 -11.38
C GLU A 365 31.24 0.92 -12.11
N PRO A 366 30.29 1.54 -11.43
CA PRO A 366 29.28 2.32 -12.10
C PRO A 366 29.97 3.50 -12.77
N CYS A 367 29.83 3.61 -14.09
CA CYS A 367 30.27 4.77 -14.85
C CYS A 367 29.85 6.06 -14.16
N VAL A 368 30.78 6.93 -13.88
CA VAL A 368 30.57 8.29 -13.40
C VAL A 368 29.79 9.02 -14.49
N GLY A 369 28.47 9.18 -14.34
CA GLY A 369 27.63 9.87 -15.31
C GLY A 369 26.37 9.10 -15.81
N CYS A 370 26.13 7.86 -15.37
CA CYS A 370 24.92 7.10 -15.76
C CYS A 370 23.63 7.89 -15.48
N ARG A 371 22.90 8.22 -16.55
CA ARG A 371 21.59 8.88 -16.51
C ARG A 371 20.49 7.85 -16.71
N ILE A 372 19.25 8.16 -16.28
CA ILE A 372 18.06 7.32 -16.49
C ILE A 372 17.87 6.90 -17.96
N ARG A 373 18.39 7.68 -18.92
CA ARG A 373 18.41 7.37 -20.36
C ARG A 373 19.17 6.08 -20.69
N ASP A 374 20.08 5.65 -19.81
CA ASP A 374 20.91 4.46 -19.99
C ASP A 374 20.22 3.15 -19.58
N LEU A 375 18.98 3.24 -19.10
CA LEU A 375 18.10 2.08 -18.83
C LEU A 375 17.41 1.55 -20.11
N ASP A 376 17.74 2.04 -21.31
CA ASP A 376 17.24 1.52 -22.58
C ASP A 376 18.10 0.31 -23.03
N PRO A 377 17.53 -0.90 -23.11
CA PRO A 377 18.27 -2.11 -23.51
C PRO A 377 18.75 -2.09 -24.97
N ARG A 378 18.37 -1.11 -25.77
CA ARG A 378 18.84 -0.96 -27.18
C ARG A 378 20.15 -0.16 -27.30
N ARG A 379 20.66 0.39 -26.20
CA ARG A 379 21.97 1.04 -26.17
C ARG A 379 22.98 0.11 -25.49
N THR A 380 23.64 -0.70 -26.29
CA THR A 380 24.77 -1.54 -25.89
C THR A 380 26.10 -0.81 -25.92
N ASP A 381 26.14 0.49 -26.29
CA ASP A 381 27.37 1.23 -26.43
C ASP A 381 27.52 2.28 -25.31
N CYS A 382 28.25 1.91 -24.26
CA CYS A 382 29.09 2.87 -23.55
C CYS A 382 30.35 3.03 -24.39
N ASP A 383 30.31 3.91 -25.38
CA ASP A 383 31.55 4.37 -26.02
C ASP A 383 32.34 5.21 -25.01
N ALA A 384 33.63 4.88 -24.93
CA ALA A 384 34.68 5.30 -24.02
C ALA A 384 34.78 6.79 -23.69
#